data_0b179dccea6b1b41fe0867f7c52a1980
#
_entry.id   0b179dccea6b1b41fe0867f7c52a1980
#
_cell.length_a   1.000
_cell.length_b   1.000
_cell.length_c   1.000
_cell.angle_alpha   90.00
_cell.angle_beta   90.00
_cell.angle_gamma   90.00
#
_symmetry.space_group_name_H-M   'P 1'
#
loop_
_entity.id
_entity.type
_entity.pdbx_description
1 polymer ?
#
loop_
_entity_poly.entity_id
_entity_poly.type
_entity_poly.pdbx_seq_one_letter_code
_entity_poly.pdbx_strand_id
1 'polypeptide(L)'
;KVFENMTSQEKYEYREREFLAAVKALGVKRENVVLLPQLNKTGSTSFNLMEEVALKFEKELKSVTHVAHTYKLDWHLQHLKNGAVIQSLYNAGKVKDVKYFVKPQYEKDIPTDERIFYKVVDDKDKEKIRKACGEYKLIDKDKKREGIGYKSDHKSFERLMKNYDSILHTANI
;
A
#
# COMPACT_ATOMS: atom_id res chain seq x y z
N LYS A 1 5.53 -22.45 12.27
CA LYS A 1 5.27 -21.21 11.50
C LYS A 1 4.94 -21.60 10.06
N VAL A 2 3.76 -21.20 9.57
CA VAL A 2 3.18 -21.69 8.28
C VAL A 2 4.03 -21.31 7.04
N PHE A 3 4.96 -20.36 7.19
CA PHE A 3 5.72 -19.82 6.05
C PHE A 3 7.15 -20.34 5.95
N GLU A 4 7.62 -21.14 6.89
CA GLU A 4 9.03 -21.56 6.95
C GLU A 4 9.40 -22.48 5.78
N ASN A 5 8.41 -23.20 5.24
CA ASN A 5 8.62 -24.16 4.15
C ASN A 5 8.26 -23.60 2.75
N MET A 6 7.83 -22.34 2.64
CA MET A 6 7.49 -21.73 1.36
C MET A 6 8.70 -21.06 0.74
N THR A 7 8.90 -21.26 -0.56
CA THR A 7 9.86 -20.50 -1.36
C THR A 7 9.47 -19.02 -1.42
N SER A 8 10.40 -18.14 -1.76
CA SER A 8 10.11 -16.71 -1.97
C SER A 8 9.09 -16.49 -3.06
N GLN A 9 9.14 -17.29 -4.12
CA GLN A 9 8.19 -17.23 -5.24
C GLN A 9 6.77 -17.61 -4.81
N GLU A 10 6.61 -18.70 -4.07
CA GLU A 10 5.32 -19.10 -3.52
C GLU A 10 4.73 -18.03 -2.61
N LYS A 11 5.54 -17.47 -1.68
CA LYS A 11 5.10 -16.37 -0.80
C LYS A 11 4.61 -15.16 -1.61
N TYR A 12 5.33 -14.82 -2.69
CA TYR A 12 4.95 -13.73 -3.58
C TYR A 12 3.59 -14.00 -4.23
N GLU A 13 3.38 -15.18 -4.84
CA GLU A 13 2.14 -15.55 -5.51
C GLU A 13 0.93 -15.55 -4.57
N TYR A 14 1.09 -16.07 -3.34
CA TYR A 14 0.04 -16.04 -2.33
C TYR A 14 -0.32 -14.61 -1.93
N ARG A 15 0.68 -13.76 -1.65
CA ARG A 15 0.46 -12.36 -1.28
C ARG A 15 -0.14 -11.54 -2.41
N GLU A 16 0.25 -11.80 -3.66
CA GLU A 16 -0.36 -11.16 -4.83
C GLU A 16 -1.84 -11.46 -4.91
N ARG A 17 -2.25 -12.71 -4.69
CA ARG A 17 -3.67 -13.10 -4.69
C ARG A 17 -4.45 -12.45 -3.55
N GLU A 18 -3.86 -12.40 -2.35
CA GLU A 18 -4.46 -11.69 -1.22
C GLU A 18 -4.67 -10.21 -1.56
N PHE A 19 -3.66 -9.55 -2.11
CA PHE A 19 -3.72 -8.15 -2.52
C PHE A 19 -4.77 -7.91 -3.60
N LEU A 20 -4.78 -8.70 -4.67
CA LEU A 20 -5.75 -8.54 -5.77
C LEU A 20 -7.18 -8.74 -5.30
N ALA A 21 -7.43 -9.70 -4.41
CA ALA A 21 -8.75 -9.90 -3.84
C ALA A 21 -9.17 -8.74 -2.92
N ALA A 22 -8.25 -8.22 -2.11
CA ALA A 22 -8.51 -7.09 -1.23
C ALA A 22 -8.82 -5.80 -2.01
N VAL A 23 -8.04 -5.46 -3.03
CA VAL A 23 -8.31 -4.25 -3.86
C VAL A 23 -9.60 -4.39 -4.65
N LYS A 24 -9.95 -5.61 -5.11
CA LYS A 24 -11.25 -5.88 -5.71
C LYS A 24 -12.40 -5.67 -4.71
N ALA A 25 -12.25 -6.10 -3.46
CA ALA A 25 -13.25 -5.88 -2.41
C ALA A 25 -13.44 -4.39 -2.09
N LEU A 26 -12.39 -3.56 -2.27
CA LEU A 26 -12.47 -2.09 -2.19
C LEU A 26 -13.13 -1.45 -3.42
N GLY A 27 -13.41 -2.21 -4.48
CA GLY A 27 -14.02 -1.71 -5.71
C GLY A 27 -13.03 -1.25 -6.78
N VAL A 28 -11.73 -1.51 -6.60
CA VAL A 28 -10.73 -1.21 -7.63
C VAL A 28 -10.83 -2.24 -8.75
N LYS A 29 -10.99 -1.77 -9.99
CA LYS A 29 -11.02 -2.62 -11.16
C LYS A 29 -9.63 -3.18 -11.48
N ARG A 30 -9.57 -4.39 -12.05
CA ARG A 30 -8.29 -5.07 -12.36
C ARG A 30 -7.40 -4.27 -13.30
N GLU A 31 -7.99 -3.61 -14.29
CA GLU A 31 -7.26 -2.75 -15.24
C GLU A 31 -6.58 -1.54 -14.59
N ASN A 32 -7.02 -1.14 -13.39
CA ASN A 32 -6.41 -0.06 -12.61
C ASN A 32 -5.33 -0.54 -11.63
N VAL A 33 -4.96 -1.82 -11.69
CA VAL A 33 -3.93 -2.38 -10.81
C VAL A 33 -2.69 -2.74 -11.62
N VAL A 34 -1.59 -2.05 -11.34
CA VAL A 34 -0.28 -2.32 -11.94
C VAL A 34 0.58 -3.06 -10.92
N LEU A 35 1.01 -4.26 -11.28
CA LEU A 35 1.90 -5.08 -10.46
C LEU A 35 3.33 -4.95 -11.00
N LEU A 36 4.14 -4.11 -10.36
CA LEU A 36 5.51 -3.82 -10.82
C LEU A 36 6.38 -5.07 -10.99
N PRO A 37 6.33 -6.09 -10.11
CA PRO A 37 7.09 -7.32 -10.30
C PRO A 37 6.71 -8.10 -11.56
N GLN A 38 5.46 -8.00 -12.03
CA GLN A 38 5.03 -8.62 -13.30
C GLN A 38 5.55 -7.88 -14.52
N LEU A 39 5.73 -6.56 -14.43
CA LEU A 39 6.33 -5.75 -15.49
C LEU A 39 7.85 -5.94 -15.53
N ASN A 40 8.46 -6.21 -14.40
CA ASN A 40 9.88 -6.50 -14.29
C ASN A 40 10.12 -7.99 -14.49
N LYS A 41 10.70 -8.37 -15.63
CA LYS A 41 10.99 -9.77 -15.99
C LYS A 41 11.82 -10.55 -14.96
N THR A 42 12.50 -9.84 -14.05
CA THR A 42 13.28 -10.45 -12.95
C THR A 42 12.43 -10.81 -11.75
N GLY A 43 11.14 -10.42 -11.71
CA GLY A 43 10.25 -10.63 -10.55
C GLY A 43 10.63 -9.83 -9.30
N SER A 44 11.64 -8.95 -9.37
CA SER A 44 12.10 -8.13 -8.25
C SER A 44 11.48 -6.72 -8.29
N THR A 45 11.45 -6.03 -7.15
CA THR A 45 11.05 -4.63 -7.10
C THR A 45 12.09 -3.76 -7.83
N SER A 46 11.64 -2.96 -8.78
CA SER A 46 12.45 -1.99 -9.49
C SER A 46 11.98 -0.57 -9.16
N PHE A 47 12.83 0.23 -8.52
CA PHE A 47 12.51 1.62 -8.21
C PHE A 47 12.49 2.50 -9.46
N ASN A 48 13.31 2.20 -10.46
CA ASN A 48 13.27 2.90 -11.76
C ASN A 48 11.92 2.66 -12.45
N LEU A 49 11.43 1.43 -12.46
CA LEU A 49 10.11 1.12 -13.02
C LEU A 49 8.98 1.79 -12.23
N MET A 50 9.12 1.94 -10.91
CA MET A 50 8.17 2.68 -10.09
C MET A 50 8.14 4.16 -10.50
N GLU A 51 9.30 4.78 -10.72
CA GLU A 51 9.43 6.16 -11.23
C GLU A 51 8.75 6.30 -12.59
N GLU A 52 9.04 5.41 -13.54
CA GLU A 52 8.44 5.42 -14.88
C GLU A 52 6.91 5.34 -14.82
N VAL A 53 6.37 4.44 -13.99
CA VAL A 53 4.92 4.27 -13.83
C VAL A 53 4.28 5.50 -13.19
N ALA A 54 4.91 6.10 -12.17
CA ALA A 54 4.42 7.33 -11.56
C ALA A 54 4.37 8.49 -12.56
N LEU A 55 5.43 8.68 -13.34
CA LEU A 55 5.50 9.71 -14.40
C LEU A 55 4.49 9.47 -15.53
N LYS A 56 4.24 8.20 -15.88
CA LYS A 56 3.20 7.85 -16.84
C LYS A 56 1.83 8.32 -16.36
N PHE A 57 1.45 8.02 -15.12
CA PHE A 57 0.16 8.45 -14.58
C PHE A 57 0.06 9.98 -14.47
N GLU A 58 1.12 10.67 -14.06
CA GLU A 58 1.15 12.13 -14.01
C GLU A 58 0.89 12.76 -15.39
N LYS A 59 1.40 12.12 -16.45
CA LYS A 59 1.21 12.58 -17.84
C LYS A 59 -0.19 12.25 -18.40
N GLU A 60 -0.72 11.07 -18.09
CA GLU A 60 -1.95 10.56 -18.71
C GLU A 60 -3.22 11.05 -18.01
N LEU A 61 -3.15 11.38 -16.74
CA LEU A 61 -4.30 11.78 -15.94
C LEU A 61 -4.31 13.29 -15.70
N LYS A 62 -5.49 13.91 -15.72
CA LYS A 62 -5.65 15.36 -15.54
C LYS A 62 -5.29 15.84 -14.13
N SER A 63 -5.50 14.99 -13.14
CA SER A 63 -5.23 15.27 -11.74
C SER A 63 -4.85 13.96 -11.04
N VAL A 64 -3.70 13.95 -10.39
CA VAL A 64 -3.16 12.77 -9.69
C VAL A 64 -2.68 13.21 -8.31
N THR A 65 -3.12 12.50 -7.28
CA THR A 65 -2.48 12.50 -5.97
C THR A 65 -1.72 11.19 -5.82
N HIS A 66 -0.41 11.26 -5.75
CA HIS A 66 0.43 10.08 -5.47
C HIS A 66 0.44 9.80 -3.97
N VAL A 67 -0.05 8.62 -3.58
CA VAL A 67 0.00 8.17 -2.18
C VAL A 67 1.03 7.06 -2.08
N ALA A 68 2.08 7.28 -1.30
CA ALA A 68 3.17 6.33 -1.11
C ALA A 68 3.36 6.01 0.40
N HIS A 69 4.25 5.07 0.71
CA HIS A 69 4.76 4.94 2.07
C HIS A 69 5.56 6.19 2.44
N THR A 70 5.62 6.50 3.73
CA THR A 70 6.50 7.58 4.22
C THR A 70 7.96 7.36 3.84
N TYR A 71 8.66 8.44 3.53
CA TYR A 71 10.09 8.41 3.20
C TYR A 71 11.01 8.60 4.43
N LYS A 72 10.42 8.84 5.61
CA LYS A 72 11.16 9.12 6.86
C LYS A 72 10.70 8.28 8.05
N LEU A 73 9.39 8.09 8.24
CA LEU A 73 8.78 7.61 9.48
C LEU A 73 8.40 6.13 9.38
N ASP A 74 9.37 5.28 9.09
CA ASP A 74 9.24 3.83 9.13
C ASP A 74 10.60 3.19 9.44
N TRP A 75 10.60 1.97 9.95
CA TRP A 75 11.82 1.16 10.14
C TRP A 75 12.09 0.25 8.94
N HIS A 76 11.10 0.03 8.08
CA HIS A 76 11.20 -0.91 6.97
C HIS A 76 11.80 -0.23 5.73
N LEU A 77 13.04 -0.60 5.39
CA LEU A 77 13.81 0.02 4.30
C LEU A 77 13.08 0.07 2.95
N GLN A 78 12.29 -0.97 2.63
CA GLN A 78 11.54 -1.02 1.38
C GLN A 78 10.45 0.07 1.35
N HIS A 79 9.77 0.30 2.48
CA HIS A 79 8.77 1.36 2.59
C HIS A 79 9.42 2.74 2.41
N LEU A 80 10.52 2.99 3.12
CA LEU A 80 11.28 4.23 3.01
C LEU A 80 11.76 4.50 1.58
N LYS A 81 12.26 3.47 0.88
CA LYS A 81 12.69 3.59 -0.51
C LYS A 81 11.52 3.89 -1.45
N ASN A 82 10.36 3.25 -1.27
CA ASN A 82 9.16 3.55 -2.05
C ASN A 82 8.75 5.02 -1.88
N GLY A 83 8.74 5.53 -0.65
CA GLY A 83 8.48 6.94 -0.35
C GLY A 83 9.51 7.88 -0.97
N ALA A 84 10.79 7.52 -0.87
CA ALA A 84 11.89 8.34 -1.39
C ALA A 84 11.85 8.53 -2.91
N VAL A 85 11.39 7.53 -3.69
CA VAL A 85 11.18 7.68 -5.13
C VAL A 85 10.18 8.78 -5.41
N ILE A 86 9.00 8.73 -4.77
CA ILE A 86 7.95 9.74 -4.99
C ILE A 86 8.38 11.11 -4.48
N GLN A 87 9.08 11.19 -3.33
CA GLN A 87 9.61 12.45 -2.80
C GLN A 87 10.65 13.08 -3.73
N SER A 88 11.51 12.26 -4.35
CA SER A 88 12.48 12.74 -5.33
C SER A 88 11.80 13.34 -6.58
N LEU A 89 10.75 12.69 -7.06
CA LEU A 89 9.96 13.20 -8.19
C LEU A 89 9.25 14.51 -7.84
N TYR A 90 8.71 14.62 -6.62
CA TYR A 90 8.09 15.84 -6.12
C TYR A 90 9.11 17.00 -6.02
N ASN A 91 10.27 16.75 -5.40
CA ASN A 91 11.33 17.75 -5.27
C ASN A 91 11.86 18.23 -6.63
N ALA A 92 11.84 17.34 -7.63
CA ALA A 92 12.22 17.68 -9.01
C ALA A 92 11.08 18.37 -9.80
N GLY A 93 9.92 18.62 -9.20
CA GLY A 93 8.74 19.19 -9.87
C GLY A 93 8.10 18.30 -10.94
N LYS A 94 8.45 17.01 -10.95
CA LYS A 94 7.94 16.02 -11.93
C LYS A 94 6.56 15.47 -11.56
N VAL A 95 6.20 15.48 -10.30
CA VAL A 95 4.87 15.20 -9.78
C VAL A 95 4.42 16.35 -8.89
N LYS A 96 3.11 16.61 -8.82
CA LYS A 96 2.58 17.86 -8.23
C LYS A 96 1.93 17.69 -6.88
N ASP A 97 1.22 16.58 -6.67
CA ASP A 97 0.50 16.31 -5.43
C ASP A 97 0.90 14.96 -4.86
N VAL A 98 1.42 14.96 -3.65
CA VAL A 98 1.92 13.77 -2.96
C VAL A 98 1.45 13.72 -1.52
N LYS A 99 1.15 12.52 -1.04
CA LYS A 99 0.83 12.25 0.36
C LYS A 99 1.49 10.94 0.78
N TYR A 100 1.86 10.84 2.03
CA TYR A 100 2.61 9.70 2.52
C TYR A 100 1.88 9.02 3.66
N PHE A 101 1.55 7.75 3.45
CA PHE A 101 0.97 6.91 4.49
C PHE A 101 2.01 6.62 5.58
N VAL A 102 1.58 6.76 6.82
CA VAL A 102 2.40 6.49 7.99
C VAL A 102 1.66 5.56 8.96
N LYS A 103 2.41 4.71 9.65
CA LYS A 103 1.83 3.85 10.69
C LYS A 103 1.48 4.69 11.93
N PRO A 104 0.38 4.38 12.63
CA PRO A 104 -0.12 5.17 13.75
C PRO A 104 0.87 5.43 14.88
N GLN A 105 1.82 4.50 15.12
CA GLN A 105 2.83 4.69 16.15
C GLN A 105 3.76 5.89 15.91
N TYR A 106 3.88 6.35 14.67
CA TYR A 106 4.70 7.50 14.28
C TYR A 106 3.91 8.81 14.15
N GLU A 107 2.62 8.81 14.51
CA GLU A 107 1.76 9.99 14.40
C GLU A 107 2.37 11.22 15.07
N LYS A 108 2.94 11.04 16.27
CA LYS A 108 3.51 12.13 17.06
C LYS A 108 4.78 12.74 16.44
N ASP A 109 5.43 11.99 15.54
CA ASP A 109 6.65 12.43 14.87
C ASP A 109 6.35 13.28 13.62
N ILE A 110 5.07 13.44 13.27
CA ILE A 110 4.63 14.31 12.18
C ILE A 110 4.31 15.69 12.75
N PRO A 111 4.85 16.80 12.19
CA PRO A 111 4.43 18.16 12.55
C PRO A 111 2.89 18.31 12.41
N THR A 112 2.27 19.03 13.33
CA THR A 112 0.80 19.09 13.40
C THR A 112 0.16 19.68 12.14
N ASP A 113 0.79 20.66 11.53
CA ASP A 113 0.38 21.34 10.30
C ASP A 113 0.57 20.48 9.03
N GLU A 114 1.45 19.47 9.08
CA GLU A 114 1.71 18.54 7.98
C GLU A 114 0.92 17.24 8.09
N ARG A 115 0.14 17.08 9.16
CA ARG A 115 -0.58 15.85 9.50
C ARG A 115 -1.96 15.83 8.85
N ILE A 116 -2.28 14.73 8.19
CA ILE A 116 -3.56 14.52 7.49
C ILE A 116 -4.24 13.29 8.06
N PHE A 117 -5.49 13.45 8.51
CA PHE A 117 -6.32 12.36 8.99
C PHE A 117 -7.44 12.06 8.00
N TYR A 118 -7.53 10.81 7.59
CA TYR A 118 -8.67 10.29 6.85
C TYR A 118 -9.45 9.33 7.72
N LYS A 119 -10.75 9.56 7.84
CA LYS A 119 -11.66 8.65 8.54
C LYS A 119 -12.84 8.32 7.65
N VAL A 120 -13.08 7.01 7.47
CA VAL A 120 -14.24 6.53 6.75
C VAL A 120 -15.45 6.55 7.68
N VAL A 121 -16.49 7.29 7.30
CA VAL A 121 -17.72 7.44 8.07
C VAL A 121 -18.89 6.66 7.48
N ASP A 122 -18.93 6.48 6.17
CA ASP A 122 -19.98 5.75 5.47
C ASP A 122 -19.92 4.24 5.74
N ASP A 123 -21.05 3.63 6.08
CA ASP A 123 -21.10 2.22 6.47
C ASP A 123 -20.85 1.25 5.30
N LYS A 124 -21.19 1.65 4.06
CA LYS A 124 -20.89 0.84 2.87
C LYS A 124 -19.37 0.78 2.63
N ASP A 125 -18.68 1.89 2.84
CA ASP A 125 -17.21 1.93 2.68
C ASP A 125 -16.51 1.22 3.85
N LYS A 126 -17.02 1.31 5.08
CA LYS A 126 -16.55 0.48 6.19
C LYS A 126 -16.70 -1.02 5.89
N GLU A 127 -17.82 -1.40 5.27
CA GLU A 127 -18.03 -2.80 4.87
C GLU A 127 -17.05 -3.26 3.79
N LYS A 128 -16.70 -2.40 2.81
CA LYS A 128 -15.63 -2.70 1.84
C LYS A 128 -14.28 -2.91 2.54
N ILE A 129 -13.94 -2.08 3.53
CA ILE A 129 -12.72 -2.24 4.32
C ILE A 129 -12.72 -3.57 5.07
N ARG A 130 -13.84 -3.92 5.74
CA ARG A 130 -13.96 -5.23 6.43
C ARG A 130 -13.77 -6.40 5.48
N LYS A 131 -14.39 -6.35 4.29
CA LYS A 131 -14.23 -7.37 3.25
C LYS A 131 -12.80 -7.46 2.76
N ALA A 132 -12.16 -6.34 2.47
CA ALA A 132 -10.76 -6.30 2.03
C ALA A 132 -9.81 -6.88 3.09
N CYS A 133 -9.99 -6.52 4.36
CA CYS A 133 -9.24 -7.12 5.47
C CYS A 133 -9.53 -8.63 5.61
N GLY A 134 -10.78 -9.05 5.39
CA GLY A 134 -11.19 -10.45 5.36
C GLY A 134 -10.47 -11.26 4.28
N GLU A 135 -10.22 -10.67 3.13
CA GLU A 135 -9.45 -11.29 2.05
C GLU A 135 -8.01 -11.62 2.48
N TYR A 136 -7.40 -10.81 3.32
CA TYR A 136 -6.07 -11.10 3.90
C TYR A 136 -6.10 -12.15 5.01
N LYS A 137 -7.27 -12.43 5.62
CA LYS A 137 -7.45 -13.49 6.64
C LYS A 137 -7.75 -14.85 6.04
N LEU A 138 -8.24 -14.89 4.81
CA LEU A 138 -8.75 -16.12 4.20
C LEU A 138 -7.66 -17.18 4.10
N ILE A 139 -7.99 -18.39 4.58
CA ILE A 139 -7.22 -19.63 4.38
C ILE A 139 -8.04 -20.53 3.48
N ASP A 140 -7.57 -20.76 2.27
CA ASP A 140 -8.23 -21.56 1.25
C ASP A 140 -7.14 -22.14 0.31
N LYS A 141 -6.80 -23.40 0.49
CA LYS A 141 -5.70 -24.05 -0.24
C LYS A 141 -5.99 -24.14 -1.74
N ASP A 142 -7.24 -24.37 -2.11
CA ASP A 142 -7.64 -24.48 -3.52
C ASP A 142 -7.46 -23.17 -4.26
N LYS A 143 -7.66 -22.07 -3.56
CA LYS A 143 -7.41 -20.71 -4.07
C LYS A 143 -6.00 -20.19 -3.81
N LYS A 144 -5.12 -21.03 -3.25
CA LYS A 144 -3.77 -20.63 -2.83
C LYS A 144 -3.80 -19.39 -1.93
N ARG A 145 -4.58 -19.46 -0.85
CA ARG A 145 -4.74 -18.41 0.15
C ARG A 145 -4.32 -18.97 1.52
N GLU A 146 -3.42 -18.28 2.20
CA GLU A 146 -2.87 -18.73 3.48
C GLU A 146 -2.89 -17.63 4.56
N GLY A 147 -3.52 -16.50 4.28
CA GLY A 147 -3.60 -15.41 5.24
C GLY A 147 -2.24 -14.82 5.60
N ILE A 148 -1.29 -14.78 4.65
CA ILE A 148 0.09 -14.37 4.89
C ILE A 148 0.17 -12.92 5.33
N GLY A 149 -0.54 -12.03 4.64
CA GLY A 149 -0.55 -10.60 4.97
C GLY A 149 -1.09 -10.37 6.37
N TYR A 150 -2.23 -10.97 6.70
CA TYR A 150 -2.84 -10.84 8.03
C TYR A 150 -1.96 -11.43 9.14
N LYS A 151 -1.41 -12.64 8.95
CA LYS A 151 -0.51 -13.26 9.93
C LYS A 151 0.77 -12.46 10.17
N SER A 152 1.20 -11.68 9.16
CA SER A 152 2.39 -10.84 9.26
C SER A 152 2.17 -9.58 10.11
N ASP A 153 0.98 -8.98 10.07
CA ASP A 153 0.67 -7.73 10.79
C ASP A 153 -0.81 -7.63 11.20
N HIS A 154 -1.31 -8.66 11.91
CA HIS A 154 -2.72 -8.75 12.33
C HIS A 154 -3.18 -7.54 13.14
N LYS A 155 -2.30 -6.93 13.94
CA LYS A 155 -2.65 -5.76 14.78
C LYS A 155 -3.07 -4.57 13.94
N SER A 156 -2.40 -4.31 12.81
CA SER A 156 -2.77 -3.24 11.89
C SER A 156 -4.11 -3.49 11.23
N PHE A 157 -4.40 -4.73 10.83
CA PHE A 157 -5.72 -5.09 10.26
C PHE A 157 -6.85 -4.92 11.29
N GLU A 158 -6.67 -5.42 12.50
CA GLU A 158 -7.69 -5.29 13.57
C GLU A 158 -7.92 -3.82 13.94
N ARG A 159 -6.86 -3.02 14.02
CA ARG A 159 -6.98 -1.58 14.26
C ARG A 159 -7.76 -0.89 13.14
N LEU A 160 -7.44 -1.19 11.87
CA LEU A 160 -8.13 -0.60 10.72
C LEU A 160 -9.62 -0.95 10.71
N MET A 161 -9.99 -2.21 10.99
CA MET A 161 -11.37 -2.64 11.07
C MET A 161 -12.15 -2.06 12.26
N LYS A 162 -11.45 -1.59 13.29
CA LYS A 162 -12.04 -0.93 14.45
C LYS A 162 -12.22 0.56 14.25
N ASN A 163 -11.20 1.24 13.72
CA ASN A 163 -11.13 2.70 13.69
C ASN A 163 -11.52 3.29 12.33
N TYR A 164 -11.29 2.56 11.22
CA TYR A 164 -11.54 3.00 9.84
C TYR A 164 -10.84 4.32 9.51
N ASP A 165 -9.62 4.49 9.99
CA ASP A 165 -8.83 5.70 9.80
C ASP A 165 -7.45 5.42 9.21
N SER A 166 -6.88 6.43 8.59
CA SER A 166 -5.50 6.45 8.10
C SER A 166 -4.86 7.78 8.40
N ILE A 167 -3.57 7.74 8.67
CA ILE A 167 -2.75 8.91 8.94
C ILE A 167 -1.78 9.07 7.79
N LEU A 168 -1.75 10.27 7.23
CA LEU A 168 -0.80 10.65 6.19
C LEU A 168 -0.08 11.94 6.60
N HIS A 169 0.99 12.24 5.89
CA HIS A 169 1.66 13.53 5.96
C HIS A 169 1.93 14.08 4.55
N THR A 170 2.20 15.36 4.48
CA THR A 170 2.60 16.04 3.24
C THR A 170 4.07 15.79 2.91
N ALA A 171 4.57 16.45 1.87
CA ALA A 171 5.98 16.35 1.45
C ALA A 171 6.97 17.09 2.37
N ASN A 172 6.50 17.88 3.33
CA ASN A 172 7.31 18.90 4.01
C ASN A 172 7.75 18.51 5.43
N ILE A 173 7.79 17.23 5.75
CA ILE A 173 8.28 16.78 7.07
C ILE A 173 9.78 16.57 7.12
#